data_5b365a20e37c6c598cb2857010ca4fd0
#
_entry.id   5b365a20e37c6c598cb2857010ca4fd0
#
_cell.length_a   1.000
_cell.length_b   1.000
_cell.length_c   1.000
_cell.angle_alpha   90.00
_cell.angle_beta   90.00
_cell.angle_gamma   90.00
#
_symmetry.space_group_name_H-M   'P 1'
#
loop_
_entity.id
_entity.type
_entity.pdbx_description
1 polymer ?
#
loop_
_entity_poly.entity_id
_entity_poly.type
_entity_poly.pdbx_seq_one_letter_code
_entity_poly.pdbx_strand_id
1 'polypeptide(L)'
;MGLASFIARRILADPERQDRLSRPIVLIAMVGIVLGMAVMVLTVGITRGFQREIRAKVVGVGGHLQLTTIAQNDPKETPRMVFDPAQAKALRALPGVAHVQTYATKPGIVETDGDIEGVVVRGLGGDLDPTYLMRHLVEGRLPVLGAAERPNEVLISAYLADRMRIAVGDTITIYLVKDRDDIRPRKFTVTGTYRTGLEQVDHQLVVVDIGHLQRFAQWGLTAEILVSDTTIGRADLFRVEGLAFGGDRDLMYEWPGTILQGKGPHLIDPAELAHQDGRLSLVVHDASGTIPDTAWVRLKPNDLRRITDSWGTNYPVFDGYTVERGGGGGSHDQYVGGIEVDLTAFDRLDDVEEVVHAQVLEPDQRLTTVRERSPEIFAWLELLDTNVAVVIVLMVVVAVINMTSALLLIILERTTMIGVLKALGATNGQVRRIFLLDGAYILGLGILGGDLLGVVLALVQRWTGWVRLPVESYYVDVVPVDLELWPILLLNAGTLVVCVAALVLPSMLVTRIAPARAIRFD
;
A
#
# COMPACT_ATOMS: atom_id res chain seq x y z
N MET A 1 42.11 -25.40 25.91
CA MET A 1 42.29 -23.95 25.98
C MET A 1 43.74 -23.63 25.73
N GLY A 2 44.12 -22.82 24.74
CA GLY A 2 45.53 -22.51 24.47
C GLY A 2 46.08 -21.54 25.53
N LEU A 3 47.39 -21.59 25.77
CA LEU A 3 48.11 -20.72 26.71
C LEU A 3 47.77 -19.23 26.55
N ALA A 4 47.55 -18.77 25.31
CA ALA A 4 47.21 -17.39 24.99
C ALA A 4 45.85 -16.97 25.55
N SER A 5 44.81 -17.83 25.49
CA SER A 5 43.46 -17.52 26.01
C SER A 5 43.42 -17.56 27.55
N PHE A 6 44.24 -18.42 28.16
CA PHE A 6 44.38 -18.46 29.60
C PHE A 6 45.02 -17.19 30.15
N ILE A 7 46.11 -16.74 29.52
CA ILE A 7 46.83 -15.52 29.91
C ILE A 7 45.96 -14.28 29.67
N ALA A 8 45.27 -14.13 28.53
CA ALA A 8 44.39 -13.03 28.25
C ALA A 8 43.26 -12.91 29.28
N ARG A 9 42.60 -14.03 29.64
CA ARG A 9 41.54 -14.03 30.65
C ARG A 9 42.02 -13.66 32.06
N ARG A 10 43.27 -14.05 32.41
CA ARG A 10 43.87 -13.74 33.70
C ARG A 10 44.31 -12.26 33.80
N ILE A 11 44.75 -11.67 32.68
CA ILE A 11 45.11 -10.24 32.58
C ILE A 11 43.90 -9.36 32.85
N LEU A 12 42.73 -9.75 32.36
CA LEU A 12 41.48 -9.01 32.56
C LEU A 12 40.87 -9.20 33.94
N ALA A 13 41.12 -10.35 34.60
CA ALA A 13 40.46 -10.73 35.86
C ALA A 13 41.30 -10.44 37.11
N ASP A 14 42.52 -9.89 37.00
CA ASP A 14 43.42 -9.71 38.16
C ASP A 14 43.12 -8.41 38.95
N PRO A 15 42.52 -8.47 40.15
CA PRO A 15 42.14 -7.32 40.94
C PRO A 15 43.30 -6.66 41.71
N GLU A 16 44.41 -7.37 41.91
CA GLU A 16 45.47 -6.96 42.88
C GLU A 16 46.59 -6.07 42.30
N ARG A 17 46.71 -5.96 40.97
CA ARG A 17 47.69 -5.06 40.30
C ARG A 17 47.01 -3.92 39.55
N GLN A 18 46.45 -2.99 40.29
CA GLN A 18 45.78 -1.81 39.78
C GLN A 18 46.78 -0.67 39.54
N ASP A 19 47.43 -0.65 38.39
CA ASP A 19 48.06 0.56 37.90
C ASP A 19 46.96 1.60 37.63
N ARG A 20 46.98 2.73 38.30
CA ARG A 20 45.90 3.74 38.38
C ARG A 20 45.55 4.44 37.07
N LEU A 21 46.33 4.25 35.99
CA LEU A 21 46.17 4.95 34.70
C LEU A 21 45.49 4.10 33.61
N SER A 22 45.65 2.78 33.56
CA SER A 22 45.11 1.96 32.46
C SER A 22 43.59 1.76 32.52
N ARG A 23 43.01 1.64 33.72
CA ARG A 23 41.55 1.45 33.89
C ARG A 23 40.70 2.56 33.28
N PRO A 24 40.93 3.87 33.56
CA PRO A 24 40.10 4.92 33.00
C PRO A 24 40.18 4.99 31.47
N ILE A 25 41.33 4.69 30.87
CA ILE A 25 41.49 4.78 29.41
C ILE A 25 40.80 3.60 28.70
N VAL A 26 40.93 2.39 29.22
CA VAL A 26 40.18 1.21 28.70
C VAL A 26 38.68 1.43 28.89
N LEU A 27 38.27 2.01 30.03
CA LEU A 27 36.87 2.34 30.29
C LEU A 27 36.35 3.39 29.27
N ILE A 28 37.12 4.45 29.00
CA ILE A 28 36.76 5.49 28.03
C ILE A 28 36.63 4.86 26.64
N ALA A 29 37.60 4.01 26.22
CA ALA A 29 37.52 3.31 24.97
C ALA A 29 36.29 2.37 24.88
N MET A 30 36.02 1.64 25.97
CA MET A 30 34.85 0.77 26.04
C MET A 30 33.53 1.58 25.94
N VAL A 31 33.40 2.70 26.69
CA VAL A 31 32.24 3.59 26.61
C VAL A 31 32.08 4.14 25.20
N GLY A 32 33.18 4.53 24.53
CA GLY A 32 33.14 4.97 23.14
C GLY A 32 32.61 3.90 22.18
N ILE A 33 33.00 2.62 22.39
CA ILE A 33 32.48 1.49 21.59
C ILE A 33 30.99 1.25 21.89
N VAL A 34 30.61 1.26 23.19
CA VAL A 34 29.21 1.10 23.61
C VAL A 34 28.32 2.16 22.98
N LEU A 35 28.71 3.43 23.06
CA LEU A 35 27.95 4.54 22.47
C LEU A 35 27.89 4.43 20.93
N GLY A 36 29.04 4.16 20.29
CA GLY A 36 29.07 4.00 18.83
C GLY A 36 28.18 2.86 18.35
N MET A 37 28.20 1.73 19.06
CA MET A 37 27.37 0.56 18.72
C MET A 37 25.89 0.85 18.98
N ALA A 38 25.55 1.51 20.10
CA ALA A 38 24.17 1.92 20.38
C ALA A 38 23.61 2.84 19.29
N VAL A 39 24.41 3.82 18.83
CA VAL A 39 24.04 4.71 17.71
C VAL A 39 23.82 3.90 16.42
N MET A 40 24.70 2.96 16.09
CA MET A 40 24.55 2.13 14.89
C MET A 40 23.27 1.27 14.94
N VAL A 41 22.98 0.63 16.09
CA VAL A 41 21.74 -0.15 16.29
C VAL A 41 20.50 0.72 16.15
N LEU A 42 20.49 1.90 16.78
CA LEU A 42 19.38 2.85 16.65
C LEU A 42 19.20 3.35 15.23
N THR A 43 20.29 3.70 14.54
CA THR A 43 20.24 4.18 13.16
C THR A 43 19.61 3.12 12.24
N VAL A 44 20.07 1.86 12.33
CA VAL A 44 19.50 0.76 11.54
C VAL A 44 18.04 0.51 11.89
N GLY A 45 17.71 0.47 13.19
CA GLY A 45 16.34 0.21 13.66
C GLY A 45 15.36 1.31 13.26
N ILE A 46 15.75 2.57 13.38
CA ILE A 46 14.94 3.72 12.97
C ILE A 46 14.72 3.72 11.46
N THR A 47 15.77 3.58 10.66
CA THR A 47 15.65 3.62 9.19
C THR A 47 14.76 2.50 8.67
N ARG A 48 14.92 1.27 9.18
CA ARG A 48 14.05 0.15 8.81
C ARG A 48 12.61 0.38 9.25
N GLY A 49 12.42 0.93 10.44
CA GLY A 49 11.10 1.34 10.91
C GLY A 49 10.43 2.33 9.97
N PHE A 50 11.16 3.36 9.55
CA PHE A 50 10.68 4.33 8.58
C PHE A 50 10.32 3.70 7.24
N GLN A 51 11.22 2.93 6.67
CA GLN A 51 10.99 2.28 5.39
C GLN A 51 9.75 1.39 5.42
N ARG A 52 9.61 0.59 6.48
CA ARG A 52 8.46 -0.30 6.65
C ARG A 52 7.15 0.45 6.78
N GLU A 53 7.12 1.49 7.62
CA GLU A 53 5.90 2.27 7.87
C GLU A 53 5.46 3.04 6.63
N ILE A 54 6.40 3.70 5.94
CA ILE A 54 6.07 4.47 4.73
C ILE A 54 5.67 3.55 3.58
N ARG A 55 6.39 2.43 3.37
CA ARG A 55 5.97 1.42 2.38
C ARG A 55 4.57 0.92 2.66
N ALA A 56 4.25 0.58 3.92
CA ALA A 56 2.92 0.12 4.30
C ALA A 56 1.83 1.17 4.03
N LYS A 57 2.10 2.45 4.28
CA LYS A 57 1.17 3.55 3.98
C LYS A 57 0.92 3.72 2.49
N VAL A 58 1.99 3.76 1.68
CA VAL A 58 1.87 3.97 0.23
C VAL A 58 1.17 2.77 -0.45
N VAL A 59 1.54 1.55 -0.04
CA VAL A 59 0.90 0.32 -0.52
C VAL A 59 -0.57 0.27 -0.12
N GLY A 60 -0.89 0.60 1.14
CA GLY A 60 -2.26 0.52 1.65
C GLY A 60 -3.26 1.42 0.94
N VAL A 61 -2.80 2.47 0.25
CA VAL A 61 -3.66 3.34 -0.56
C VAL A 61 -3.95 2.76 -1.94
N GLY A 62 -3.03 2.02 -2.56
CA GLY A 62 -3.19 1.63 -3.95
C GLY A 62 -2.55 0.28 -4.32
N GLY A 63 -2.32 -0.61 -3.35
CA GLY A 63 -1.71 -1.92 -3.59
C GLY A 63 -0.24 -1.86 -4.00
N HIS A 64 0.38 -3.03 -4.08
CA HIS A 64 1.77 -3.19 -4.53
C HIS A 64 1.89 -3.07 -6.05
N LEU A 65 0.94 -3.65 -6.77
CA LEU A 65 0.86 -3.65 -8.23
C LEU A 65 -0.51 -3.15 -8.67
N GLN A 66 -0.56 -2.43 -9.79
CA GLN A 66 -1.80 -2.00 -10.44
C GLN A 66 -1.78 -2.43 -11.90
N LEU A 67 -2.84 -3.13 -12.31
CA LEU A 67 -3.13 -3.41 -13.71
C LEU A 67 -4.15 -2.39 -14.20
N THR A 68 -3.81 -1.68 -15.26
CA THR A 68 -4.66 -0.66 -15.90
C THR A 68 -4.57 -0.81 -17.41
N THR A 69 -5.45 -0.16 -18.15
CA THR A 69 -5.31 -0.12 -19.61
C THR A 69 -4.14 0.78 -20.03
N ILE A 70 -3.51 0.47 -21.17
CA ILE A 70 -2.45 1.28 -21.78
C ILE A 70 -2.93 2.71 -22.09
N ALA A 71 -4.24 2.91 -22.30
CA ALA A 71 -4.83 4.21 -22.58
C ALA A 71 -4.83 5.18 -21.39
N GLN A 72 -4.38 4.77 -20.22
CA GLN A 72 -4.30 5.64 -19.04
C GLN A 72 -3.18 6.68 -19.20
N ASN A 73 -3.56 7.94 -19.38
CA ASN A 73 -2.65 9.08 -19.53
C ASN A 73 -2.61 9.98 -18.29
N ASP A 74 -3.62 9.90 -17.40
CA ASP A 74 -3.73 10.69 -16.18
C ASP A 74 -3.87 9.74 -14.96
N PRO A 75 -2.99 9.86 -13.94
CA PRO A 75 -3.10 9.07 -12.72
C PRO A 75 -4.39 9.32 -11.92
N LYS A 76 -5.02 10.49 -12.11
CA LYS A 76 -6.26 10.88 -11.42
C LYS A 76 -7.52 10.37 -12.09
N GLU A 77 -7.40 9.87 -13.31
CA GLU A 77 -8.51 9.33 -14.08
C GLU A 77 -8.16 7.96 -14.65
N THR A 78 -8.96 6.96 -14.30
CA THR A 78 -8.83 5.62 -14.89
C THR A 78 -9.84 5.47 -16.04
N PRO A 79 -9.38 5.14 -17.27
CA PRO A 79 -10.27 4.72 -18.33
C PRO A 79 -10.94 3.39 -18.00
N ARG A 80 -11.99 3.04 -18.72
CA ARG A 80 -12.66 1.74 -18.56
C ARG A 80 -11.76 0.60 -19.01
N MET A 81 -11.73 -0.47 -18.24
CA MET A 81 -11.10 -1.75 -18.54
C MET A 81 -12.14 -2.85 -18.33
N VAL A 82 -12.23 -3.82 -19.23
CA VAL A 82 -13.10 -4.99 -19.03
C VAL A 82 -12.58 -5.80 -17.85
N PHE A 83 -13.46 -6.11 -16.90
CA PHE A 83 -13.10 -6.97 -15.77
C PHE A 83 -13.25 -8.43 -16.16
N ASP A 84 -12.11 -9.16 -16.22
CA ASP A 84 -12.11 -10.59 -16.40
C ASP A 84 -11.99 -11.32 -15.04
N PRO A 85 -13.06 -12.02 -14.60
CA PRO A 85 -13.00 -12.83 -13.38
C PRO A 85 -11.95 -13.95 -13.42
N ALA A 86 -11.61 -14.46 -14.64
CA ALA A 86 -10.60 -15.50 -14.79
C ALA A 86 -9.20 -14.93 -14.53
N GLN A 87 -8.90 -13.72 -15.03
CA GLN A 87 -7.66 -13.00 -14.75
C GLN A 87 -7.53 -12.70 -13.24
N ALA A 88 -8.57 -12.18 -12.61
CA ALA A 88 -8.57 -11.91 -11.16
C ALA A 88 -8.35 -13.20 -10.34
N LYS A 89 -8.91 -14.34 -10.77
CA LYS A 89 -8.67 -15.65 -10.16
C LYS A 89 -7.23 -16.12 -10.36
N ALA A 90 -6.66 -15.94 -11.55
CA ALA A 90 -5.27 -16.26 -11.82
C ALA A 90 -4.31 -15.45 -10.96
N LEU A 91 -4.54 -14.13 -10.81
CA LEU A 91 -3.76 -13.27 -9.92
C LEU A 91 -3.80 -13.74 -8.46
N ARG A 92 -4.99 -14.08 -7.94
CA ARG A 92 -5.14 -14.59 -6.57
C ARG A 92 -4.44 -15.93 -6.33
N ALA A 93 -4.23 -16.72 -7.38
CA ALA A 93 -3.57 -18.02 -7.29
C ALA A 93 -2.03 -17.93 -7.30
N LEU A 94 -1.45 -16.77 -7.62
CA LEU A 94 0.00 -16.59 -7.66
C LEU A 94 0.62 -16.64 -6.25
N PRO A 95 1.76 -17.34 -6.10
CA PRO A 95 2.49 -17.38 -4.84
C PRO A 95 3.02 -15.99 -4.47
N GLY A 96 2.64 -15.49 -3.30
CA GLY A 96 3.04 -14.16 -2.82
C GLY A 96 1.98 -13.09 -2.96
N VAL A 97 0.88 -13.36 -3.66
CA VAL A 97 -0.30 -12.49 -3.68
C VAL A 97 -1.12 -12.71 -2.41
N ALA A 98 -1.44 -11.63 -1.72
CA ALA A 98 -2.27 -11.63 -0.51
C ALA A 98 -3.72 -11.30 -0.83
N HIS A 99 -3.96 -10.27 -1.66
CA HIS A 99 -5.30 -9.80 -2.00
C HIS A 99 -5.35 -9.22 -3.41
N VAL A 100 -6.53 -9.26 -4.03
CA VAL A 100 -6.79 -8.67 -5.34
C VAL A 100 -8.15 -7.98 -5.29
N GLN A 101 -8.18 -6.69 -5.60
CA GLN A 101 -9.36 -5.84 -5.56
C GLN A 101 -9.49 -4.96 -6.80
N THR A 102 -10.71 -4.53 -7.07
CA THR A 102 -11.03 -3.64 -8.18
C THR A 102 -11.17 -2.20 -7.72
N TYR A 103 -10.81 -1.26 -8.59
CA TYR A 103 -10.94 0.16 -8.29
C TYR A 103 -11.26 0.97 -9.55
N ALA A 104 -11.67 2.21 -9.33
CA ALA A 104 -11.78 3.25 -10.34
C ALA A 104 -11.42 4.60 -9.74
N THR A 105 -10.92 5.52 -10.54
CA THR A 105 -10.66 6.90 -10.11
C THR A 105 -11.22 7.90 -11.11
N LYS A 106 -11.79 8.99 -10.61
CA LYS A 106 -12.24 10.12 -11.42
C LYS A 106 -11.92 11.44 -10.69
N PRO A 107 -11.54 12.47 -11.42
CA PRO A 107 -11.44 13.81 -10.84
C PRO A 107 -12.83 14.30 -10.45
N GLY A 108 -12.89 15.04 -9.35
CA GLY A 108 -14.13 15.64 -8.86
C GLY A 108 -13.88 16.94 -8.13
N ILE A 109 -14.96 17.63 -7.83
CA ILE A 109 -14.95 18.88 -7.06
C ILE A 109 -15.97 18.72 -5.94
N VAL A 110 -15.54 18.92 -4.70
CA VAL A 110 -16.43 19.01 -3.54
C VAL A 110 -16.80 20.46 -3.34
N GLU A 111 -18.09 20.73 -3.21
CA GLU A 111 -18.64 22.07 -2.92
C GLU A 111 -19.45 22.02 -1.63
N THR A 112 -19.24 23.02 -0.81
CA THR A 112 -20.03 23.33 0.40
C THR A 112 -20.43 24.79 0.37
N ASP A 113 -21.21 25.26 1.36
CA ASP A 113 -21.76 26.63 1.45
C ASP A 113 -20.69 27.74 1.52
N GLY A 114 -19.67 27.72 0.70
CA GLY A 114 -18.67 28.80 0.61
C GLY A 114 -17.27 28.37 0.20
N ASP A 115 -17.00 27.06 0.20
CA ASP A 115 -15.68 26.51 -0.13
C ASP A 115 -15.78 25.49 -1.28
N ILE A 116 -14.75 25.47 -2.14
CA ILE A 116 -14.62 24.54 -3.26
C ILE A 116 -13.24 23.89 -3.20
N GLU A 117 -13.19 22.56 -3.28
CA GLU A 117 -11.92 21.82 -3.26
C GLU A 117 -11.90 20.73 -4.34
N GLY A 118 -10.77 20.65 -5.07
CA GLY A 118 -10.56 19.62 -6.07
C GLY A 118 -10.17 18.29 -5.42
N VAL A 119 -10.87 17.20 -5.77
CA VAL A 119 -10.65 15.89 -5.20
C VAL A 119 -10.45 14.82 -6.27
N VAL A 120 -9.85 13.70 -5.86
CA VAL A 120 -9.85 12.46 -6.62
C VAL A 120 -10.86 11.52 -5.99
N VAL A 121 -11.94 11.24 -6.71
CA VAL A 121 -12.97 10.30 -6.25
C VAL A 121 -12.53 8.90 -6.60
N ARG A 122 -12.28 8.08 -5.57
CA ARG A 122 -11.89 6.69 -5.70
C ARG A 122 -13.07 5.79 -5.40
N GLY A 123 -13.49 5.07 -6.41
CA GLY A 123 -14.49 4.01 -6.30
C GLY A 123 -13.84 2.69 -5.93
N LEU A 124 -14.34 2.04 -4.90
CA LEU A 124 -13.89 0.71 -4.44
C LEU A 124 -15.07 -0.26 -4.48
N GLY A 125 -14.78 -1.52 -4.80
CA GLY A 125 -15.78 -2.58 -4.88
C GLY A 125 -16.02 -3.29 -3.55
N GLY A 126 -16.95 -4.24 -3.55
CA GLY A 126 -17.19 -5.13 -2.40
C GLY A 126 -16.07 -6.13 -2.14
N ASP A 127 -15.09 -6.19 -3.02
CA ASP A 127 -13.86 -6.98 -2.93
C ASP A 127 -12.72 -6.27 -2.18
N LEU A 128 -12.97 -5.07 -1.61
CA LEU A 128 -12.01 -4.31 -0.82
C LEU A 128 -11.57 -5.06 0.44
N ASP A 129 -10.25 -5.10 0.71
CA ASP A 129 -9.76 -5.38 2.07
C ASP A 129 -9.91 -4.13 2.95
N PRO A 130 -10.84 -4.10 3.91
CA PRO A 130 -11.11 -2.92 4.72
C PRO A 130 -10.03 -2.64 5.77
N THR A 131 -9.09 -3.55 5.98
CA THR A 131 -8.13 -3.52 7.10
C THR A 131 -7.33 -2.23 7.15
N TYR A 132 -6.86 -1.75 5.99
CA TYR A 132 -6.10 -0.51 5.92
C TYR A 132 -6.94 0.71 6.27
N LEU A 133 -8.11 0.88 5.64
CA LEU A 133 -8.98 2.01 5.88
C LEU A 133 -9.54 2.01 7.32
N MET A 134 -9.87 0.85 7.86
CA MET A 134 -10.33 0.73 9.26
C MET A 134 -9.26 1.14 10.26
N ARG A 135 -7.99 0.83 9.99
CA ARG A 135 -6.86 1.24 10.86
C ARG A 135 -6.66 2.76 10.88
N HIS A 136 -6.98 3.42 9.77
CA HIS A 136 -6.81 4.86 9.60
C HIS A 136 -8.11 5.66 9.78
N LEU A 137 -9.21 4.98 10.14
CA LEU A 137 -10.49 5.63 10.44
C LEU A 137 -10.36 6.48 11.72
N VAL A 138 -10.78 7.73 11.64
CA VAL A 138 -10.73 8.69 12.76
C VAL A 138 -12.10 8.77 13.44
N GLU A 139 -13.18 8.85 12.64
CA GLU A 139 -14.54 9.01 13.13
C GLU A 139 -15.54 8.34 12.16
N GLY A 140 -16.65 7.85 12.69
CA GLY A 140 -17.73 7.27 11.89
C GLY A 140 -17.45 5.83 11.46
N ARG A 141 -17.83 5.48 10.22
CA ARG A 141 -17.69 4.15 9.63
C ARG A 141 -17.32 4.22 8.15
N LEU A 142 -16.88 3.09 7.61
CA LEU A 142 -16.69 2.95 6.16
C LEU A 142 -18.05 3.00 5.43
N PRO A 143 -18.08 3.50 4.17
CA PRO A 143 -19.25 3.42 3.31
C PRO A 143 -19.59 1.96 2.99
N VAL A 144 -20.84 1.69 2.69
CA VAL A 144 -21.29 0.38 2.24
C VAL A 144 -20.89 0.22 0.77
N LEU A 145 -20.06 -0.78 0.48
CA LEU A 145 -19.51 -1.05 -0.84
C LEU A 145 -20.08 -2.36 -1.41
N GLY A 146 -20.29 -2.39 -2.73
CA GLY A 146 -20.71 -3.61 -3.44
C GLY A 146 -22.14 -4.07 -3.14
N ALA A 147 -22.96 -3.28 -2.47
CA ALA A 147 -24.36 -3.62 -2.19
C ALA A 147 -25.23 -3.48 -3.45
N ALA A 148 -26.30 -4.27 -3.54
CA ALA A 148 -27.27 -4.18 -4.64
C ALA A 148 -27.98 -2.80 -4.65
N GLU A 149 -28.42 -2.33 -3.48
CA GLU A 149 -28.84 -0.95 -3.27
C GLU A 149 -27.62 -0.16 -2.84
N ARG A 150 -27.01 0.58 -3.76
CA ARG A 150 -25.80 1.37 -3.53
C ARG A 150 -26.15 2.70 -2.87
N PRO A 151 -26.03 2.84 -1.56
CA PRO A 151 -26.27 4.11 -0.89
C PRO A 151 -25.26 5.16 -1.35
N ASN A 152 -25.70 6.42 -1.46
CA ASN A 152 -24.83 7.53 -1.77
C ASN A 152 -24.01 7.91 -0.52
N GLU A 153 -23.03 7.09 -0.19
CA GLU A 153 -22.14 7.26 0.96
C GLU A 153 -20.72 7.59 0.51
N VAL A 154 -20.04 8.41 1.30
CA VAL A 154 -18.66 8.82 1.04
C VAL A 154 -17.85 8.82 2.32
N LEU A 155 -16.59 8.39 2.21
CA LEU A 155 -15.57 8.55 3.23
C LEU A 155 -14.61 9.66 2.76
N ILE A 156 -14.38 10.65 3.60
CA ILE A 156 -13.50 11.78 3.31
C ILE A 156 -12.31 11.79 4.27
N SER A 157 -11.25 12.51 3.93
CA SER A 157 -10.16 12.69 4.89
C SER A 157 -10.55 13.65 6.02
N ALA A 158 -9.95 13.47 7.19
CA ALA A 158 -10.11 14.41 8.31
C ALA A 158 -9.59 15.81 7.94
N TYR A 159 -8.56 15.91 7.09
CA TYR A 159 -8.06 17.18 6.57
C TYR A 159 -9.13 17.91 5.74
N LEU A 160 -9.78 17.20 4.82
CA LEU A 160 -10.85 17.77 4.00
C LEU A 160 -12.06 18.16 4.84
N ALA A 161 -12.42 17.33 5.82
CA ALA A 161 -13.50 17.59 6.78
C ALA A 161 -13.25 18.88 7.58
N ASP A 162 -12.05 19.01 8.16
CA ASP A 162 -11.66 20.20 8.92
C ASP A 162 -11.62 21.46 8.04
N ARG A 163 -11.04 21.37 6.84
CA ARG A 163 -10.88 22.48 5.91
C ARG A 163 -12.22 23.02 5.40
N MET A 164 -13.14 22.12 5.06
CA MET A 164 -14.44 22.47 4.49
C MET A 164 -15.56 22.51 5.54
N ARG A 165 -15.25 22.30 6.82
CA ARG A 165 -16.19 22.30 7.94
C ARG A 165 -17.32 21.29 7.77
N ILE A 166 -16.98 20.09 7.32
CA ILE A 166 -17.90 18.98 7.10
C ILE A 166 -17.84 18.05 8.31
N ALA A 167 -19.00 17.67 8.85
CA ALA A 167 -19.14 16.68 9.91
C ALA A 167 -19.62 15.33 9.37
N VAL A 168 -19.36 14.26 10.13
CA VAL A 168 -19.94 12.94 9.85
C VAL A 168 -21.46 13.01 9.95
N GLY A 169 -22.15 12.55 8.90
CA GLY A 169 -23.60 12.64 8.74
C GLY A 169 -24.07 13.77 7.82
N ASP A 170 -23.20 14.73 7.50
CA ASP A 170 -23.53 15.80 6.55
C ASP A 170 -23.68 15.28 5.13
N THR A 171 -24.45 16.01 4.34
CA THR A 171 -24.60 15.74 2.91
C THR A 171 -23.78 16.77 2.11
N ILE A 172 -22.82 16.26 1.35
CA ILE A 172 -21.98 17.07 0.47
C ILE A 172 -22.34 16.85 -1.00
N THR A 173 -22.06 17.84 -1.85
CA THR A 173 -22.21 17.71 -3.30
C THR A 173 -20.82 17.48 -3.90
N ILE A 174 -20.67 16.38 -4.64
CA ILE A 174 -19.47 16.09 -5.42
C ILE A 174 -19.84 16.26 -6.89
N TYR A 175 -19.17 17.18 -7.55
CA TYR A 175 -19.23 17.35 -8.99
C TYR A 175 -18.21 16.42 -9.63
N LEU A 176 -18.69 15.37 -10.27
CA LEU A 176 -17.84 14.47 -11.04
C LEU A 176 -17.59 15.06 -12.43
N VAL A 177 -16.34 15.03 -12.86
CA VAL A 177 -15.92 15.56 -14.16
C VAL A 177 -15.75 14.38 -15.11
N LYS A 178 -16.59 14.32 -16.16
CA LYS A 178 -16.45 13.33 -17.23
C LYS A 178 -15.64 13.89 -18.39
N ASP A 179 -16.04 15.09 -18.85
CA ASP A 179 -15.39 15.89 -19.88
C ASP A 179 -15.45 17.35 -19.48
N ARG A 180 -14.79 18.24 -20.23
CA ARG A 180 -14.76 19.69 -19.94
C ARG A 180 -16.15 20.32 -19.83
N ASP A 181 -17.14 19.74 -20.53
CA ASP A 181 -18.51 20.28 -20.63
C ASP A 181 -19.56 19.36 -19.92
N ASP A 182 -19.19 18.19 -19.41
CA ASP A 182 -20.10 17.26 -18.73
C ASP A 182 -19.69 17.10 -17.25
N ILE A 183 -20.15 18.04 -16.44
CA ILE A 183 -19.96 18.06 -14.98
C ILE A 183 -21.33 17.80 -14.34
N ARG A 184 -21.43 16.71 -13.55
CA ARG A 184 -22.70 16.32 -12.94
C ARG A 184 -22.59 16.27 -11.42
N PRO A 185 -23.46 17.02 -10.72
CA PRO A 185 -23.51 16.99 -9.27
C PRO A 185 -24.12 15.68 -8.78
N ARG A 186 -23.53 15.12 -7.73
CA ARG A 186 -24.12 14.04 -6.92
C ARG A 186 -24.01 14.35 -5.45
N LYS A 187 -25.07 14.09 -4.72
CA LYS A 187 -25.11 14.26 -3.27
C LYS A 187 -24.70 12.96 -2.61
N PHE A 188 -23.77 13.07 -1.64
CA PHE A 188 -23.29 11.96 -0.84
C PHE A 188 -23.40 12.30 0.64
N THR A 189 -23.75 11.33 1.47
CA THR A 189 -23.72 11.45 2.92
C THR A 189 -22.33 11.00 3.43
N VAL A 190 -21.68 11.83 4.22
CA VAL A 190 -20.38 11.53 4.83
C VAL A 190 -20.59 10.52 5.95
N THR A 191 -20.04 9.31 5.79
CA THR A 191 -20.19 8.23 6.77
C THR A 191 -19.07 8.15 7.78
N GLY A 192 -17.91 8.72 7.44
CA GLY A 192 -16.77 8.75 8.33
C GLY A 192 -15.63 9.60 7.78
N THR A 193 -14.61 9.78 8.62
CA THR A 193 -13.38 10.47 8.26
C THR A 193 -12.17 9.58 8.50
N TYR A 194 -11.15 9.69 7.65
CA TYR A 194 -9.91 8.93 7.76
C TYR A 194 -8.69 9.86 7.75
N ARG A 195 -7.54 9.35 8.22
CA ARG A 195 -6.25 10.05 8.18
C ARG A 195 -5.11 9.05 7.95
N THR A 196 -4.49 9.10 6.77
CA THR A 196 -3.37 8.23 6.42
C THR A 196 -2.02 8.79 6.85
N GLY A 197 -1.92 10.11 6.98
CA GLY A 197 -0.67 10.83 7.17
C GLY A 197 0.13 11.01 5.88
N LEU A 198 -0.40 10.62 4.72
CA LEU A 198 0.14 10.96 3.41
C LEU A 198 -0.57 12.22 2.91
N GLU A 199 0.13 13.33 2.85
CA GLU A 199 -0.43 14.63 2.49
C GLU A 199 -1.18 14.59 1.15
N GLN A 200 -0.58 13.97 0.13
CA GLN A 200 -1.19 13.86 -1.20
C GLN A 200 -2.52 13.08 -1.18
N VAL A 201 -2.64 12.10 -0.29
CA VAL A 201 -3.86 11.29 -0.13
C VAL A 201 -4.89 12.04 0.70
N ASP A 202 -4.47 12.55 1.86
CA ASP A 202 -5.37 13.20 2.81
C ASP A 202 -5.95 14.51 2.27
N HIS A 203 -5.24 15.20 1.35
CA HIS A 203 -5.74 16.44 0.75
C HIS A 203 -6.74 16.22 -0.38
N GLN A 204 -6.68 15.12 -1.11
CA GLN A 204 -7.43 14.99 -2.35
C GLN A 204 -8.33 13.76 -2.44
N LEU A 205 -8.06 12.69 -1.70
CA LEU A 205 -8.76 11.43 -1.93
C LEU A 205 -10.08 11.37 -1.15
N VAL A 206 -11.16 11.02 -1.87
CA VAL A 206 -12.45 10.64 -1.27
C VAL A 206 -12.87 9.27 -1.78
N VAL A 207 -13.47 8.46 -0.92
CA VAL A 207 -13.80 7.05 -1.22
C VAL A 207 -15.31 6.87 -1.31
N VAL A 208 -15.75 6.24 -2.41
CA VAL A 208 -17.17 5.91 -2.68
C VAL A 208 -17.28 4.47 -3.19
N ASP A 209 -18.51 3.97 -3.35
CA ASP A 209 -18.74 2.71 -4.09
C ASP A 209 -18.39 2.87 -5.57
N ILE A 210 -17.68 1.89 -6.15
CA ILE A 210 -17.21 1.92 -7.55
C ILE A 210 -18.36 2.09 -8.54
N GLY A 211 -19.53 1.52 -8.24
CA GLY A 211 -20.70 1.61 -9.10
C GLY A 211 -21.22 3.02 -9.33
N HIS A 212 -20.91 3.97 -8.43
CA HIS A 212 -21.22 5.38 -8.68
C HIS A 212 -20.38 5.93 -9.83
N LEU A 213 -19.09 5.56 -9.89
CA LEU A 213 -18.20 6.00 -10.96
C LEU A 213 -18.49 5.28 -12.28
N GLN A 214 -18.76 3.99 -12.25
CA GLN A 214 -19.12 3.19 -13.42
C GLN A 214 -20.38 3.76 -14.13
N ARG A 215 -21.41 4.08 -13.36
CA ARG A 215 -22.65 4.69 -13.88
C ARG A 215 -22.43 6.13 -14.36
N PHE A 216 -21.68 6.91 -13.60
CA PHE A 216 -21.38 8.29 -13.97
C PHE A 216 -20.57 8.36 -15.28
N ALA A 217 -19.52 7.56 -15.37
CA ALA A 217 -18.67 7.51 -16.56
C ALA A 217 -19.35 6.82 -17.75
N GLN A 218 -20.58 6.28 -17.54
CA GLN A 218 -21.33 5.54 -18.55
C GLN A 218 -20.49 4.41 -19.17
N TRP A 219 -19.75 3.69 -18.34
CA TRP A 219 -19.03 2.51 -18.75
C TRP A 219 -20.03 1.42 -19.15
N GLY A 220 -19.80 0.76 -20.25
CA GLY A 220 -20.76 -0.20 -20.77
C GLY A 220 -22.03 0.45 -21.37
N LEU A 221 -22.97 -0.41 -21.70
CA LEU A 221 -24.24 -0.05 -22.30
C LEU A 221 -25.37 -0.27 -21.29
N THR A 222 -26.38 0.57 -21.32
CA THR A 222 -27.65 0.35 -20.62
C THR A 222 -28.78 0.42 -21.62
N ALA A 223 -29.53 -0.68 -21.78
CA ALA A 223 -30.67 -0.78 -22.65
C ALA A 223 -31.96 -0.54 -21.85
N GLU A 224 -32.91 0.17 -22.43
CA GLU A 224 -34.24 0.39 -21.86
C GLU A 224 -35.29 0.32 -22.97
N ILE A 225 -36.46 -0.23 -22.67
CA ILE A 225 -37.61 -0.24 -23.57
C ILE A 225 -38.65 0.72 -23.02
N LEU A 226 -38.89 1.80 -23.75
CA LEU A 226 -39.97 2.71 -23.47
C LEU A 226 -41.26 2.16 -24.10
N VAL A 227 -42.28 1.98 -23.28
CA VAL A 227 -43.62 1.57 -23.73
C VAL A 227 -44.58 2.71 -23.48
N SER A 228 -45.24 3.17 -24.51
CA SER A 228 -46.29 4.20 -24.43
C SER A 228 -47.62 3.63 -24.95
N ASP A 229 -48.70 4.22 -24.48
CA ASP A 229 -50.07 3.81 -24.80
C ASP A 229 -50.46 2.41 -24.32
N THR A 230 -50.45 2.25 -22.98
CA THR A 230 -50.89 1.02 -22.34
C THR A 230 -52.39 0.96 -22.09
N THR A 231 -53.11 2.02 -22.36
CA THR A 231 -54.58 2.09 -22.24
C THR A 231 -55.18 2.38 -23.62
N ILE A 232 -55.54 1.34 -24.33
CA ILE A 232 -56.00 1.51 -25.69
C ILE A 232 -57.44 1.12 -25.85
N GLY A 233 -58.24 2.07 -26.25
CA GLY A 233 -59.50 1.81 -26.88
C GLY A 233 -59.32 1.33 -28.31
N ARG A 234 -59.60 0.09 -28.63
CA ARG A 234 -59.76 -0.50 -29.97
C ARG A 234 -58.56 -0.71 -30.91
N ALA A 235 -57.39 -0.24 -30.63
CA ALA A 235 -56.23 -0.68 -31.40
C ALA A 235 -55.30 -1.36 -30.41
N ASP A 236 -55.17 -2.65 -30.51
CA ASP A 236 -54.35 -3.51 -29.64
C ASP A 236 -52.84 -3.34 -29.93
N LEU A 237 -52.44 -2.13 -30.28
CA LEU A 237 -51.08 -1.77 -30.67
C LEU A 237 -50.38 -0.95 -29.58
N PHE A 238 -49.22 -1.39 -29.21
CA PHE A 238 -48.29 -0.65 -28.32
C PHE A 238 -47.23 0.05 -29.11
N ARG A 239 -46.95 1.29 -28.72
CA ARG A 239 -45.75 1.99 -29.20
C ARG A 239 -44.57 1.65 -28.30
N VAL A 240 -43.55 1.07 -28.89
CA VAL A 240 -42.28 0.73 -28.19
C VAL A 240 -41.13 1.47 -28.85
N GLU A 241 -40.21 1.95 -28.02
CA GLU A 241 -39.01 2.62 -28.49
C GLU A 241 -37.81 2.10 -27.64
N GLY A 242 -36.72 1.73 -28.33
CA GLY A 242 -35.47 1.36 -27.67
C GLY A 242 -34.71 2.60 -27.24
N LEU A 243 -34.34 2.68 -25.99
CA LEU A 243 -33.41 3.68 -25.48
C LEU A 243 -32.12 2.99 -25.06
N ALA A 244 -31.01 3.68 -25.29
CA ALA A 244 -29.73 3.21 -24.82
C ALA A 244 -28.89 4.39 -24.29
N PHE A 245 -28.12 4.10 -23.24
CA PHE A 245 -27.22 5.05 -22.61
C PHE A 245 -25.85 4.41 -22.49
N GLY A 246 -24.77 5.20 -22.61
CA GLY A 246 -23.39 4.72 -22.60
C GLY A 246 -22.92 4.22 -23.97
N GLY A 247 -21.76 3.58 -24.02
CA GLY A 247 -21.11 3.14 -25.25
C GLY A 247 -20.66 4.28 -26.18
N ASP A 248 -20.31 3.91 -27.41
CA ASP A 248 -19.97 4.85 -28.47
C ASP A 248 -21.21 5.34 -29.25
N ARG A 249 -21.02 6.33 -30.12
CA ARG A 249 -22.14 7.01 -30.79
C ARG A 249 -22.93 6.14 -31.76
N ASP A 250 -22.33 5.09 -32.30
CA ASP A 250 -22.96 4.22 -33.29
C ASP A 250 -23.65 3.04 -32.60
N LEU A 251 -24.79 3.32 -31.96
CA LEU A 251 -25.59 2.31 -31.24
C LEU A 251 -26.48 1.54 -32.23
N MET A 252 -26.43 0.23 -32.14
CA MET A 252 -27.27 -0.71 -32.90
C MET A 252 -28.29 -1.35 -31.96
N TYR A 253 -29.54 -1.42 -32.42
CA TYR A 253 -30.68 -1.92 -31.66
C TYR A 253 -31.21 -3.17 -32.36
N GLU A 254 -31.14 -4.31 -31.67
CA GLU A 254 -31.64 -5.59 -32.13
C GLU A 254 -32.84 -6.03 -31.27
N TRP A 255 -33.91 -6.49 -31.93
CA TRP A 255 -35.10 -6.99 -31.30
C TRP A 255 -35.26 -8.49 -31.57
N PRO A 256 -34.62 -9.36 -30.75
CA PRO A 256 -34.60 -10.80 -31.00
C PRO A 256 -36.00 -11.41 -31.09
N GLY A 257 -36.19 -12.25 -32.11
CA GLY A 257 -37.46 -12.94 -32.35
C GLY A 257 -38.55 -12.07 -32.97
N THR A 258 -38.26 -10.83 -33.41
CA THR A 258 -39.18 -9.92 -34.08
C THR A 258 -38.63 -9.44 -35.42
N ILE A 259 -39.48 -8.79 -36.20
CA ILE A 259 -39.09 -8.13 -37.46
C ILE A 259 -38.63 -6.69 -37.27
N LEU A 260 -38.61 -6.22 -36.01
CA LEU A 260 -38.28 -4.82 -35.68
C LEU A 260 -36.82 -4.53 -35.93
N GLN A 261 -36.50 -3.34 -36.40
CA GLN A 261 -35.13 -2.89 -36.65
C GLN A 261 -34.90 -1.48 -36.11
N GLY A 262 -33.72 -1.26 -35.52
CA GLY A 262 -33.32 0.06 -35.08
C GLY A 262 -34.03 0.52 -33.80
N LYS A 263 -33.88 1.80 -33.50
CA LYS A 263 -34.37 2.44 -32.26
C LYS A 263 -35.89 2.46 -32.15
N GLY A 264 -36.59 2.61 -33.28
CA GLY A 264 -38.03 2.85 -33.34
C GLY A 264 -38.37 4.34 -33.41
N PRO A 265 -39.64 4.77 -33.18
CA PRO A 265 -40.70 3.98 -32.53
C PRO A 265 -41.31 2.88 -33.40
N HIS A 266 -41.68 1.79 -32.80
CA HIS A 266 -42.37 0.68 -33.44
C HIS A 266 -43.77 0.48 -32.85
N LEU A 267 -44.70 0.02 -33.70
CA LEU A 267 -46.03 -0.39 -33.23
C LEU A 267 -46.09 -1.91 -33.20
N ILE A 268 -46.47 -2.47 -32.10
CA ILE A 268 -46.50 -3.91 -31.86
C ILE A 268 -47.88 -4.34 -31.38
N ASP A 269 -48.40 -5.39 -32.01
CA ASP A 269 -49.57 -6.13 -31.50
C ASP A 269 -49.09 -7.12 -30.41
N PRO A 270 -49.61 -7.08 -29.19
CA PRO A 270 -49.29 -8.06 -28.16
C PRO A 270 -49.56 -9.51 -28.59
N ALA A 271 -50.47 -9.74 -29.52
CA ALA A 271 -50.75 -11.08 -30.08
C ALA A 271 -49.53 -11.62 -30.83
N GLU A 272 -48.71 -10.78 -31.46
CA GLU A 272 -47.48 -11.19 -32.14
C GLU A 272 -46.41 -11.69 -31.16
N LEU A 273 -46.49 -11.24 -29.90
CA LEU A 273 -45.58 -11.66 -28.83
C LEU A 273 -46.01 -12.96 -28.14
N ALA A 274 -47.18 -13.51 -28.46
CA ALA A 274 -47.71 -14.72 -27.83
C ALA A 274 -46.73 -15.90 -27.93
N HIS A 275 -45.95 -15.98 -29.00
CA HIS A 275 -44.93 -17.00 -29.18
C HIS A 275 -43.73 -16.85 -28.23
N GLN A 276 -43.54 -15.68 -27.65
CA GLN A 276 -42.48 -15.32 -26.72
C GLN A 276 -43.00 -15.09 -25.27
N ASP A 277 -44.11 -15.70 -24.93
CA ASP A 277 -44.79 -15.56 -23.63
C ASP A 277 -45.07 -14.08 -23.30
N GLY A 278 -45.48 -13.29 -24.32
CA GLY A 278 -45.72 -11.85 -24.21
C GLY A 278 -44.49 -10.99 -23.96
N ARG A 279 -43.28 -11.56 -24.11
CA ARG A 279 -42.02 -10.86 -23.82
C ARG A 279 -41.42 -10.29 -25.10
N LEU A 280 -41.06 -8.98 -25.05
CA LEU A 280 -40.29 -8.31 -26.06
C LEU A 280 -38.91 -8.02 -25.47
N SER A 281 -37.85 -8.42 -26.17
CA SER A 281 -36.47 -8.19 -25.76
C SER A 281 -35.78 -7.21 -26.71
N LEU A 282 -34.93 -6.37 -26.16
CA LEU A 282 -34.04 -5.43 -26.87
C LEU A 282 -32.61 -5.73 -26.47
N VAL A 283 -31.74 -5.96 -27.45
CA VAL A 283 -30.29 -6.02 -27.25
C VAL A 283 -29.67 -4.81 -27.90
N VAL A 284 -28.81 -4.11 -27.17
CA VAL A 284 -28.11 -2.94 -27.68
C VAL A 284 -26.62 -3.24 -27.75
N HIS A 285 -26.04 -2.97 -28.92
CA HIS A 285 -24.61 -3.07 -29.23
C HIS A 285 -24.06 -1.71 -29.63
N ASP A 286 -22.75 -1.54 -29.55
CA ASP A 286 -22.05 -0.43 -30.20
C ASP A 286 -20.99 -0.93 -31.18
N ALA A 287 -20.46 -0.03 -32.00
CA ALA A 287 -19.43 -0.34 -32.97
C ALA A 287 -18.06 -0.61 -32.36
N SER A 288 -17.84 -0.21 -31.10
CA SER A 288 -16.56 -0.33 -30.39
C SER A 288 -16.36 -1.69 -29.70
N GLY A 289 -17.36 -2.60 -29.77
CA GLY A 289 -17.30 -3.90 -29.10
C GLY A 289 -17.53 -3.82 -27.59
N THR A 290 -18.17 -2.74 -27.11
CA THR A 290 -18.64 -2.65 -25.72
C THR A 290 -19.58 -3.80 -25.42
N ILE A 291 -19.50 -4.38 -24.22
CA ILE A 291 -20.35 -5.50 -23.80
C ILE A 291 -21.81 -5.09 -23.93
N PRO A 292 -22.62 -5.85 -24.70
CA PRO A 292 -24.02 -5.52 -24.96
C PRO A 292 -24.85 -5.59 -23.68
N ASP A 293 -25.94 -4.81 -23.64
CA ASP A 293 -26.96 -4.94 -22.61
C ASP A 293 -28.30 -5.34 -23.21
N THR A 294 -29.10 -6.02 -22.40
CA THR A 294 -30.39 -6.56 -22.83
C THR A 294 -31.48 -6.13 -21.87
N ALA A 295 -32.46 -5.41 -22.40
CA ALA A 295 -33.71 -5.10 -21.67
C ALA A 295 -34.86 -5.94 -22.21
N TRP A 296 -35.85 -6.16 -21.39
CA TRP A 296 -37.09 -6.78 -21.83
C TRP A 296 -38.31 -6.19 -21.14
N VAL A 297 -39.41 -6.22 -21.86
CA VAL A 297 -40.73 -5.94 -21.32
C VAL A 297 -41.64 -7.12 -21.59
N ARG A 298 -42.54 -7.40 -20.66
CA ARG A 298 -43.59 -8.39 -20.84
C ARG A 298 -44.94 -7.70 -20.71
N LEU A 299 -45.76 -7.86 -21.72
CA LEU A 299 -47.13 -7.35 -21.75
C LEU A 299 -48.08 -8.44 -21.29
N LYS A 300 -48.59 -8.33 -20.07
CA LYS A 300 -49.58 -9.26 -19.51
C LYS A 300 -50.97 -8.65 -19.64
N PRO A 301 -51.93 -9.34 -20.29
CA PRO A 301 -53.31 -8.89 -20.30
C PRO A 301 -53.84 -8.89 -18.86
N ASN A 302 -54.53 -7.83 -18.48
CA ASN A 302 -55.21 -7.74 -17.21
C ASN A 302 -56.45 -8.63 -17.22
N ASP A 303 -56.93 -9.00 -16.03
CA ASP A 303 -58.18 -9.76 -15.89
C ASP A 303 -59.35 -8.95 -16.47
N LEU A 304 -60.31 -9.69 -17.05
CA LEU A 304 -61.51 -9.08 -17.60
C LEU A 304 -62.30 -8.39 -16.47
N ARG A 305 -62.41 -7.06 -16.54
CA ARG A 305 -63.28 -6.31 -15.66
C ARG A 305 -64.71 -6.47 -16.12
N ARG A 306 -65.63 -6.76 -15.19
CA ARG A 306 -67.08 -6.78 -15.48
C ARG A 306 -67.68 -5.42 -15.25
N ILE A 307 -68.26 -4.86 -16.29
CA ILE A 307 -69.02 -3.61 -16.22
C ILE A 307 -70.49 -3.98 -16.34
N THR A 308 -71.31 -3.46 -15.42
CA THR A 308 -72.76 -3.59 -15.46
C THR A 308 -73.31 -2.36 -16.15
N ASP A 309 -74.06 -2.53 -17.25
CA ASP A 309 -74.73 -1.44 -17.92
C ASP A 309 -75.96 -0.94 -17.11
N SER A 310 -76.61 0.13 -17.61
CA SER A 310 -77.79 0.71 -17.00
C SER A 310 -78.99 -0.25 -16.98
N TRP A 311 -78.95 -1.36 -17.66
CA TRP A 311 -79.95 -2.41 -17.74
C TRP A 311 -79.66 -3.60 -16.86
N GLY A 312 -78.56 -3.55 -16.10
CA GLY A 312 -78.13 -4.64 -15.20
C GLY A 312 -77.46 -5.80 -15.87
N THR A 313 -77.05 -5.66 -17.14
CA THR A 313 -76.32 -6.69 -17.90
C THR A 313 -74.82 -6.55 -17.69
N ASN A 314 -74.17 -7.67 -17.27
CA ASN A 314 -72.75 -7.69 -17.04
C ASN A 314 -71.97 -8.08 -18.33
N TYR A 315 -71.11 -7.16 -18.77
CA TYR A 315 -70.25 -7.38 -19.89
C TYR A 315 -68.81 -7.52 -19.44
N PRO A 316 -68.05 -8.52 -19.91
CA PRO A 316 -66.64 -8.56 -19.67
C PRO A 316 -65.96 -7.46 -20.54
N VAL A 317 -65.24 -6.58 -19.90
CA VAL A 317 -64.47 -5.53 -20.61
C VAL A 317 -63.01 -5.81 -20.30
N PHE A 318 -62.21 -5.76 -21.36
CA PHE A 318 -60.76 -5.86 -21.26
C PHE A 318 -60.19 -4.60 -20.59
N ASP A 319 -59.46 -4.76 -19.49
CA ASP A 319 -58.95 -3.66 -18.66
C ASP A 319 -57.48 -3.32 -18.97
N GLY A 320 -57.05 -3.59 -20.22
CA GLY A 320 -55.71 -3.24 -20.67
C GLY A 320 -54.61 -4.28 -20.33
N TYR A 321 -53.38 -3.83 -20.31
CA TYR A 321 -52.22 -4.67 -20.04
C TYR A 321 -51.40 -4.10 -18.90
N THR A 322 -50.79 -4.98 -18.13
CA THR A 322 -49.71 -4.64 -17.19
C THR A 322 -48.36 -4.85 -17.85
N VAL A 323 -47.46 -3.85 -17.71
CA VAL A 323 -46.12 -3.89 -18.27
C VAL A 323 -45.15 -4.32 -17.17
N GLU A 324 -44.67 -5.54 -17.25
CA GLU A 324 -43.51 -5.99 -16.43
C GLU A 324 -42.24 -5.64 -17.18
N ARG A 325 -41.23 -5.16 -16.46
CA ARG A 325 -39.94 -4.79 -17.02
C ARG A 325 -38.84 -5.54 -16.32
N GLY A 326 -37.76 -5.88 -17.07
CA GLY A 326 -36.58 -6.49 -16.49
C GLY A 326 -35.41 -6.45 -17.49
N GLY A 327 -34.25 -6.85 -17.06
CA GLY A 327 -33.03 -6.57 -17.77
C GLY A 327 -32.68 -5.09 -17.71
N GLY A 328 -31.81 -4.58 -18.56
CA GLY A 328 -31.45 -3.17 -18.62
C GLY A 328 -30.71 -2.67 -17.36
N GLY A 329 -30.13 -3.58 -16.59
CA GLY A 329 -29.29 -3.23 -15.44
C GLY A 329 -28.00 -2.54 -15.84
N GLY A 330 -27.66 -2.62 -17.12
CA GLY A 330 -26.45 -2.11 -17.72
C GLY A 330 -25.28 -3.08 -17.59
N SER A 331 -24.37 -3.02 -18.56
CA SER A 331 -23.10 -3.76 -18.52
C SER A 331 -21.98 -3.00 -17.80
N HIS A 332 -22.32 -1.90 -17.11
CA HIS A 332 -21.34 -1.04 -16.43
C HIS A 332 -20.56 -1.77 -15.32
N ASP A 333 -21.17 -2.73 -14.65
CA ASP A 333 -20.53 -3.52 -13.59
C ASP A 333 -19.43 -4.47 -14.11
N GLN A 334 -19.38 -4.70 -15.43
CA GLN A 334 -18.36 -5.51 -16.09
C GLN A 334 -17.11 -4.72 -16.46
N TYR A 335 -17.06 -3.44 -16.09
CA TYR A 335 -15.93 -2.56 -16.32
C TYR A 335 -15.38 -2.04 -15.01
N VAL A 336 -14.06 -1.97 -14.92
CA VAL A 336 -13.32 -1.39 -13.79
C VAL A 336 -12.32 -0.35 -14.31
N GLY A 337 -11.79 0.48 -13.43
CA GLY A 337 -10.68 1.37 -13.76
C GLY A 337 -9.34 0.66 -13.74
N GLY A 338 -9.22 -0.38 -12.94
CA GLY A 338 -8.05 -1.22 -12.83
C GLY A 338 -8.20 -2.28 -11.74
N ILE A 339 -7.19 -3.12 -11.64
CA ILE A 339 -7.07 -4.17 -10.62
C ILE A 339 -5.85 -3.86 -9.77
N GLU A 340 -6.02 -3.90 -8.46
CA GLU A 340 -4.94 -3.77 -7.48
C GLU A 340 -4.58 -5.12 -6.91
N VAL A 341 -3.30 -5.33 -6.73
CA VAL A 341 -2.75 -6.57 -6.17
C VAL A 341 -1.92 -6.23 -4.94
N ASP A 342 -2.30 -6.79 -3.81
CA ASP A 342 -1.53 -6.75 -2.59
C ASP A 342 -0.69 -8.00 -2.43
N LEU A 343 0.56 -7.83 -2.02
CA LEU A 343 1.50 -8.91 -1.80
C LEU A 343 1.66 -9.19 -0.30
N THR A 344 2.01 -10.43 0.01
CA THR A 344 2.29 -10.86 1.39
C THR A 344 3.55 -10.19 1.98
N ALA A 345 4.51 -9.82 1.13
CA ALA A 345 5.74 -9.14 1.51
C ALA A 345 6.24 -8.26 0.36
N PHE A 346 6.76 -7.08 0.70
CA PHE A 346 7.28 -6.12 -0.28
C PHE A 346 8.47 -6.67 -1.09
N ASP A 347 9.29 -7.52 -0.49
CA ASP A 347 10.48 -8.11 -1.13
C ASP A 347 10.14 -9.07 -2.28
N ARG A 348 8.88 -9.47 -2.40
CA ARG A 348 8.38 -10.29 -3.51
C ARG A 348 7.89 -9.49 -4.71
N LEU A 349 8.00 -8.15 -4.64
CA LEU A 349 7.47 -7.28 -5.67
C LEU A 349 8.01 -7.63 -7.06
N ASP A 350 9.34 -7.73 -7.17
CA ASP A 350 10.03 -7.95 -8.44
C ASP A 350 9.74 -9.36 -9.00
N ASP A 351 9.70 -10.38 -8.13
CA ASP A 351 9.37 -11.77 -8.52
C ASP A 351 7.93 -11.88 -9.06
N VAL A 352 6.97 -11.26 -8.35
CA VAL A 352 5.55 -11.33 -8.75
C VAL A 352 5.29 -10.47 -9.97
N GLU A 353 5.92 -9.31 -10.09
CA GLU A 353 5.86 -8.45 -11.27
C GLU A 353 6.24 -9.21 -12.54
N GLU A 354 7.38 -9.92 -12.53
CA GLU A 354 7.85 -10.73 -13.66
C GLU A 354 6.84 -11.82 -14.04
N VAL A 355 6.29 -12.52 -13.05
CA VAL A 355 5.29 -13.58 -13.28
C VAL A 355 3.98 -13.00 -13.84
N VAL A 356 3.49 -11.90 -13.28
CA VAL A 356 2.26 -11.24 -13.77
C VAL A 356 2.45 -10.78 -15.21
N HIS A 357 3.59 -10.15 -15.50
CA HIS A 357 3.91 -9.70 -16.85
C HIS A 357 3.99 -10.83 -17.88
N ALA A 358 4.55 -11.98 -17.49
CA ALA A 358 4.74 -13.11 -18.39
C ALA A 358 3.50 -13.98 -18.59
N GLN A 359 2.60 -14.09 -17.60
CA GLN A 359 1.56 -15.11 -17.57
C GLN A 359 0.13 -14.58 -17.49
N VAL A 360 -0.07 -13.35 -16.99
CA VAL A 360 -1.41 -12.86 -16.65
C VAL A 360 -1.78 -11.57 -17.37
N LEU A 361 -0.79 -10.73 -17.70
CA LEU A 361 -1.02 -9.43 -18.32
C LEU A 361 -1.57 -9.59 -19.74
N GLU A 362 -2.67 -8.91 -20.05
CA GLU A 362 -3.24 -8.86 -21.40
C GLU A 362 -2.52 -7.78 -22.25
N PRO A 363 -2.57 -7.92 -23.61
CA PRO A 363 -1.80 -7.04 -24.51
C PRO A 363 -2.21 -5.55 -24.47
N ASP A 364 -3.43 -5.24 -24.04
CA ASP A 364 -3.97 -3.87 -23.90
C ASP A 364 -3.83 -3.31 -22.49
N GLN A 365 -3.22 -4.10 -21.59
CA GLN A 365 -3.02 -3.74 -20.19
C GLN A 365 -1.59 -3.30 -19.92
N ARG A 366 -1.45 -2.47 -18.91
CA ARG A 366 -0.20 -2.00 -18.34
C ARG A 366 -0.13 -2.39 -16.87
N LEU A 367 0.98 -3.01 -16.49
CA LEU A 367 1.33 -3.25 -15.10
C LEU A 367 2.17 -2.07 -14.59
N THR A 368 1.83 -1.54 -13.43
CA THR A 368 2.57 -0.45 -12.79
C THR A 368 2.83 -0.83 -11.33
N THR A 369 4.08 -0.74 -10.92
CA THR A 369 4.48 -1.03 -9.54
C THR A 369 4.25 0.18 -8.62
N VAL A 370 4.18 -0.06 -7.32
CA VAL A 370 4.13 1.03 -6.33
C VAL A 370 5.37 1.92 -6.40
N ARG A 371 6.53 1.38 -6.79
CA ARG A 371 7.77 2.15 -6.98
C ARG A 371 7.64 3.14 -8.14
N GLU A 372 7.08 2.71 -9.26
CA GLU A 372 6.85 3.56 -10.44
C GLU A 372 5.76 4.60 -10.19
N ARG A 373 4.77 4.27 -9.37
CA ARG A 373 3.66 5.17 -9.04
C ARG A 373 4.05 6.28 -8.07
N SER A 374 5.01 6.02 -7.18
CA SER A 374 5.47 6.96 -6.17
C SER A 374 7.01 7.08 -6.17
N PRO A 375 7.63 7.46 -7.31
CA PRO A 375 9.08 7.42 -7.47
C PRO A 375 9.82 8.34 -6.50
N GLU A 376 9.23 9.48 -6.16
CA GLU A 376 9.82 10.46 -5.23
C GLU A 376 9.96 9.88 -3.82
N ILE A 377 8.94 9.17 -3.33
CA ILE A 377 8.96 8.54 -2.00
C ILE A 377 10.01 7.42 -1.98
N PHE A 378 10.07 6.58 -3.01
CA PHE A 378 11.03 5.48 -3.05
C PHE A 378 12.47 5.96 -3.23
N ALA A 379 12.71 6.99 -4.05
CA ALA A 379 14.02 7.64 -4.17
C ALA A 379 14.49 8.24 -2.82
N TRP A 380 13.57 8.84 -2.08
CA TRP A 380 13.87 9.35 -0.73
C TRP A 380 14.21 8.21 0.25
N LEU A 381 13.48 7.07 0.19
CA LEU A 381 13.80 5.89 1.01
C LEU A 381 15.18 5.30 0.70
N GLU A 382 15.59 5.26 -0.57
CA GLU A 382 16.93 4.82 -0.99
C GLU A 382 18.02 5.77 -0.49
N LEU A 383 17.74 7.08 -0.46
CA LEU A 383 18.66 8.06 0.11
C LEU A 383 18.91 7.81 1.61
N LEU A 384 17.89 7.34 2.35
CA LEU A 384 18.06 6.97 3.75
C LEU A 384 19.05 5.81 3.92
N ASP A 385 19.03 4.80 3.05
CA ASP A 385 19.98 3.69 3.08
C ASP A 385 21.42 4.17 2.89
N THR A 386 21.63 5.11 1.96
CA THR A 386 22.94 5.72 1.74
C THR A 386 23.41 6.49 2.99
N ASN A 387 22.55 7.27 3.62
CA ASN A 387 22.88 8.00 4.85
C ASN A 387 23.25 7.05 5.99
N VAL A 388 22.50 5.95 6.15
CA VAL A 388 22.81 4.92 7.15
C VAL A 388 24.17 4.28 6.90
N ALA A 389 24.49 3.93 5.65
CA ALA A 389 25.78 3.37 5.29
C ALA A 389 26.93 4.33 5.68
N VAL A 390 26.79 5.62 5.40
CA VAL A 390 27.77 6.64 5.78
C VAL A 390 27.94 6.71 7.30
N VAL A 391 26.85 6.72 8.06
CA VAL A 391 26.90 6.75 9.54
C VAL A 391 27.57 5.48 10.08
N ILE A 392 27.24 4.30 9.56
CA ILE A 392 27.86 3.04 9.99
C ILE A 392 29.37 3.07 9.72
N VAL A 393 29.80 3.46 8.51
CA VAL A 393 31.21 3.55 8.16
C VAL A 393 31.94 4.51 9.11
N LEU A 394 31.38 5.69 9.35
CA LEU A 394 31.98 6.68 10.25
C LEU A 394 32.10 6.15 11.68
N MET A 395 31.07 5.49 12.19
CA MET A 395 31.09 4.90 13.54
C MET A 395 32.08 3.74 13.66
N VAL A 396 32.22 2.91 12.62
CA VAL A 396 33.25 1.85 12.57
C VAL A 396 34.65 2.45 12.57
N VAL A 397 34.89 3.54 11.82
CA VAL A 397 36.19 4.26 11.84
C VAL A 397 36.48 4.80 13.24
N VAL A 398 35.50 5.40 13.90
CA VAL A 398 35.66 5.89 15.30
C VAL A 398 35.98 4.73 16.25
N ALA A 399 35.27 3.60 16.11
CA ALA A 399 35.53 2.40 16.92
C ALA A 399 36.94 1.85 16.71
N VAL A 400 37.43 1.81 15.45
CA VAL A 400 38.81 1.42 15.10
C VAL A 400 39.84 2.34 15.75
N ILE A 401 39.65 3.66 15.68
CA ILE A 401 40.56 4.65 16.29
C ILE A 401 40.59 4.48 17.81
N ASN A 402 39.43 4.40 18.46
CA ASN A 402 39.33 4.22 19.90
C ASN A 402 40.01 2.93 20.36
N MET A 403 39.76 1.81 19.65
CA MET A 403 40.29 0.52 20.00
C MET A 403 41.81 0.43 19.73
N THR A 404 42.27 1.06 18.64
CA THR A 404 43.69 1.15 18.29
C THR A 404 44.46 1.90 19.39
N SER A 405 43.93 3.04 19.84
CA SER A 405 44.50 3.86 20.89
C SER A 405 44.57 3.11 22.23
N ALA A 406 43.48 2.42 22.59
CA ALA A 406 43.41 1.61 23.80
C ALA A 406 44.44 0.44 23.78
N LEU A 407 44.51 -0.30 22.63
CA LEU A 407 45.45 -1.43 22.51
C LEU A 407 46.91 -0.93 22.55
N LEU A 408 47.23 0.19 21.91
CA LEU A 408 48.55 0.79 21.88
C LEU A 408 48.98 1.11 23.32
N LEU A 409 48.09 1.71 24.12
CA LEU A 409 48.39 2.03 25.49
C LEU A 409 48.58 0.77 26.35
N ILE A 410 47.72 -0.24 26.22
CA ILE A 410 47.86 -1.52 26.91
C ILE A 410 49.22 -2.18 26.58
N ILE A 411 49.64 -2.14 25.30
CA ILE A 411 50.97 -2.68 24.89
C ILE A 411 52.11 -1.89 25.55
N LEU A 412 52.02 -0.54 25.62
CA LEU A 412 53.06 0.28 26.25
C LEU A 412 53.18 0.05 27.73
N GLU A 413 52.08 -0.07 28.46
CA GLU A 413 52.07 -0.33 29.89
C GLU A 413 52.56 -1.75 30.23
N ARG A 414 52.36 -2.71 29.35
CA ARG A 414 52.73 -4.10 29.55
C ARG A 414 54.08 -4.46 28.90
N THR A 415 54.95 -3.46 28.60
CA THR A 415 56.25 -3.69 27.97
C THR A 415 57.15 -4.62 28.76
N THR A 416 57.20 -4.50 30.11
CA THR A 416 57.99 -5.38 30.98
C THR A 416 57.49 -6.83 30.89
N MET A 417 56.19 -7.08 30.93
CA MET A 417 55.61 -8.40 30.75
C MET A 417 55.94 -9.01 29.40
N ILE A 418 55.89 -8.19 28.33
CA ILE A 418 56.27 -8.62 26.98
C ILE A 418 57.73 -9.02 26.95
N GLY A 419 58.62 -8.25 27.61
CA GLY A 419 60.02 -8.55 27.72
C GLY A 419 60.31 -9.89 28.40
N VAL A 420 59.64 -10.14 29.52
CA VAL A 420 59.74 -11.42 30.27
C VAL A 420 59.25 -12.60 29.45
N LEU A 421 58.08 -12.50 28.81
CA LEU A 421 57.51 -13.56 27.94
C LEU A 421 58.49 -13.90 26.78
N LYS A 422 59.07 -12.89 26.16
CA LYS A 422 60.06 -13.09 25.07
C LYS A 422 61.38 -13.71 25.60
N ALA A 423 61.84 -13.30 26.80
CA ALA A 423 63.01 -13.89 27.44
C ALA A 423 62.78 -15.39 27.79
N LEU A 424 61.55 -15.77 28.08
CA LEU A 424 61.11 -17.16 28.30
C LEU A 424 60.88 -17.96 27.01
N GLY A 425 61.15 -17.35 25.82
CA GLY A 425 61.07 -18.01 24.51
C GLY A 425 59.73 -17.84 23.77
N ALA A 426 58.83 -16.98 24.23
CA ALA A 426 57.61 -16.68 23.47
C ALA A 426 57.89 -16.00 22.16
N THR A 427 57.31 -16.47 21.04
CA THR A 427 57.42 -15.89 19.73
C THR A 427 56.60 -14.60 19.60
N ASN A 428 57.05 -13.70 18.71
CA ASN A 428 56.30 -12.48 18.43
C ASN A 428 54.81 -12.73 18.04
N GLY A 429 54.55 -13.82 17.31
CA GLY A 429 53.21 -14.24 16.94
C GLY A 429 52.35 -14.66 18.14
N GLN A 430 52.96 -15.35 19.10
CA GLN A 430 52.26 -15.75 20.34
C GLN A 430 51.89 -14.55 21.20
N VAL A 431 52.82 -13.63 21.40
CA VAL A 431 52.56 -12.38 22.16
C VAL A 431 51.53 -11.52 21.48
N ARG A 432 51.61 -11.32 20.11
CA ARG A 432 50.64 -10.58 19.33
C ARG A 432 49.24 -11.20 19.48
N ARG A 433 49.13 -12.53 19.44
CA ARG A 433 47.83 -13.22 19.60
C ARG A 433 47.18 -12.96 20.97
N ILE A 434 47.99 -12.83 22.05
CA ILE A 434 47.47 -12.48 23.38
C ILE A 434 46.77 -11.10 23.32
N PHE A 435 47.44 -10.08 22.82
CA PHE A 435 46.89 -8.72 22.75
C PHE A 435 45.72 -8.59 21.78
N LEU A 436 45.71 -9.32 20.65
CA LEU A 436 44.57 -9.37 19.76
C LEU A 436 43.34 -10.03 20.41
N LEU A 437 43.53 -11.08 21.20
CA LEU A 437 42.45 -11.71 21.97
C LEU A 437 41.92 -10.77 23.07
N ASP A 438 42.81 -10.03 23.73
CA ASP A 438 42.44 -9.02 24.74
C ASP A 438 41.61 -7.90 24.11
N GLY A 439 42.07 -7.37 22.97
CA GLY A 439 41.34 -6.38 22.20
C GLY A 439 39.98 -6.89 21.71
N ALA A 440 39.91 -8.09 21.17
CA ALA A 440 38.68 -8.73 20.73
C ALA A 440 37.67 -8.94 21.88
N TYR A 441 38.17 -9.23 23.09
CA TYR A 441 37.34 -9.40 24.28
C TYR A 441 36.73 -8.07 24.76
N ILE A 442 37.54 -7.01 24.82
CA ILE A 442 37.09 -5.66 25.17
C ILE A 442 36.07 -5.15 24.16
N LEU A 443 36.34 -5.36 22.86
CA LEU A 443 35.46 -5.03 21.77
C LEU A 443 34.13 -5.79 21.87
N GLY A 444 34.19 -7.13 22.14
CA GLY A 444 32.97 -7.94 22.31
C GLY A 444 32.08 -7.48 23.47
N LEU A 445 32.69 -7.11 24.60
CA LEU A 445 31.95 -6.52 25.74
C LEU A 445 31.36 -5.14 25.38
N GLY A 446 32.10 -4.34 24.62
CA GLY A 446 31.62 -3.05 24.12
C GLY A 446 30.45 -3.17 23.17
N ILE A 447 30.50 -4.12 22.22
CA ILE A 447 29.41 -4.45 21.31
C ILE A 447 28.17 -4.89 22.07
N LEU A 448 28.29 -5.87 22.99
CA LEU A 448 27.17 -6.36 23.79
C LEU A 448 26.55 -5.25 24.66
N GLY A 449 27.38 -4.39 25.26
CA GLY A 449 26.91 -3.24 26.03
C GLY A 449 26.19 -2.21 25.15
N GLY A 450 26.69 -1.97 23.93
CA GLY A 450 26.10 -1.08 22.96
C GLY A 450 24.78 -1.60 22.40
N ASP A 451 24.71 -2.90 22.10
CA ASP A 451 23.46 -3.55 21.69
C ASP A 451 22.39 -3.42 22.78
N LEU A 452 22.77 -3.74 24.02
CA LEU A 452 21.84 -3.62 25.16
C LEU A 452 21.31 -2.18 25.29
N LEU A 453 22.19 -1.20 25.25
CA LEU A 453 21.83 0.22 25.35
C LEU A 453 20.96 0.66 24.15
N GLY A 454 21.37 0.29 22.93
CA GLY A 454 20.63 0.63 21.71
C GLY A 454 19.23 0.01 21.68
N VAL A 455 19.12 -1.28 22.03
CA VAL A 455 17.82 -1.97 22.10
C VAL A 455 16.94 -1.40 23.20
N VAL A 456 17.48 -1.09 24.38
CA VAL A 456 16.70 -0.47 25.46
C VAL A 456 16.15 0.89 25.03
N LEU A 457 16.99 1.76 24.43
CA LEU A 457 16.54 3.06 23.94
C LEU A 457 15.49 2.92 22.82
N ALA A 458 15.66 1.98 21.92
CA ALA A 458 14.71 1.65 20.86
C ALA A 458 13.35 1.19 21.44
N LEU A 459 13.36 0.32 22.44
CA LEU A 459 12.14 -0.14 23.12
C LEU A 459 11.45 1.00 23.90
N VAL A 460 12.22 1.86 24.57
CA VAL A 460 11.68 3.04 25.24
C VAL A 460 10.98 3.93 24.21
N GLN A 461 11.62 4.23 23.07
CA GLN A 461 10.99 5.00 21.99
C GLN A 461 9.70 4.34 21.49
N ARG A 462 9.72 3.03 21.27
CA ARG A 462 8.56 2.27 20.76
C ARG A 462 7.36 2.31 21.73
N TRP A 463 7.61 2.31 23.04
CA TRP A 463 6.54 2.30 24.06
C TRP A 463 6.06 3.70 24.44
N THR A 464 6.96 4.67 24.48
CA THR A 464 6.63 6.03 24.94
C THR A 464 6.28 6.97 23.80
N GLY A 465 6.77 6.70 22.56
CA GLY A 465 6.64 7.64 21.44
C GLY A 465 7.26 9.01 21.75
N TRP A 466 8.32 9.06 22.56
CA TRP A 466 8.90 10.29 23.09
C TRP A 466 9.36 11.23 21.99
N VAL A 467 10.03 10.70 20.98
CA VAL A 467 10.46 11.48 19.82
C VAL A 467 9.33 11.51 18.81
N ARG A 468 8.69 12.68 18.67
CA ARG A 468 7.63 12.93 17.69
C ARG A 468 8.16 13.72 16.52
N LEU A 469 7.55 13.54 15.37
CA LEU A 469 7.92 14.18 14.12
C LEU A 469 6.71 14.96 13.55
N PRO A 470 6.95 16.05 12.84
CA PRO A 470 5.88 16.70 12.07
C PRO A 470 5.47 15.80 10.90
N VAL A 471 4.21 15.39 10.91
CA VAL A 471 3.63 14.44 9.90
C VAL A 471 3.77 14.98 8.48
N GLU A 472 3.64 16.30 8.32
CA GLU A 472 3.76 17.01 7.04
C GLU A 472 5.11 16.80 6.34
N SER A 473 6.19 16.64 7.12
CA SER A 473 7.55 16.48 6.57
C SER A 473 8.03 15.03 6.53
N TYR A 474 7.52 14.18 7.43
CA TYR A 474 8.05 12.83 7.63
C TYR A 474 7.02 11.72 7.41
N TYR A 475 5.78 12.06 7.11
CA TYR A 475 4.67 11.12 6.88
C TYR A 475 4.31 10.23 8.09
N VAL A 476 4.99 10.39 9.21
CA VAL A 476 4.79 9.65 10.47
C VAL A 476 4.84 10.62 11.65
N ASP A 477 4.00 10.41 12.66
CA ASP A 477 3.89 11.25 13.86
C ASP A 477 4.89 10.87 14.95
N VAL A 478 5.33 9.62 14.99
CA VAL A 478 6.28 9.08 15.97
C VAL A 478 7.39 8.37 15.21
N VAL A 479 8.65 8.56 15.65
CA VAL A 479 9.79 7.85 15.06
C VAL A 479 9.56 6.34 15.19
N PRO A 480 9.34 5.64 14.06
CA PRO A 480 9.13 4.21 14.08
C PRO A 480 10.46 3.49 14.29
N VAL A 481 10.45 2.43 15.09
CA VAL A 481 11.65 1.62 15.34
C VAL A 481 11.33 0.16 15.06
N ASP A 482 12.09 -0.45 14.15
CA ASP A 482 12.03 -1.87 13.84
C ASP A 482 13.34 -2.56 14.22
N LEU A 483 13.24 -3.50 15.18
CA LEU A 483 14.38 -4.24 15.71
C LEU A 483 14.36 -5.66 15.15
N GLU A 484 14.97 -5.84 14.00
CA GLU A 484 15.22 -7.16 13.44
C GLU A 484 16.57 -7.71 13.92
N LEU A 485 16.59 -8.96 14.34
CA LEU A 485 17.81 -9.59 14.88
C LEU A 485 18.91 -9.75 13.83
N TRP A 486 18.53 -10.10 12.58
CA TRP A 486 19.50 -10.41 11.53
C TRP A 486 20.41 -9.24 11.14
N PRO A 487 19.90 -8.02 10.92
CA PRO A 487 20.74 -6.86 10.63
C PRO A 487 21.66 -6.48 11.80
N ILE A 488 21.18 -6.61 13.04
CA ILE A 488 21.99 -6.33 14.22
C ILE A 488 23.14 -7.34 14.31
N LEU A 489 22.88 -8.62 14.06
CA LEU A 489 23.92 -9.65 14.05
C LEU A 489 24.96 -9.43 12.94
N LEU A 490 24.53 -9.04 11.73
CA LEU A 490 25.43 -8.70 10.64
C LEU A 490 26.28 -7.46 10.97
N LEU A 491 25.69 -6.44 11.56
CA LEU A 491 26.36 -5.22 12.00
C LEU A 491 27.44 -5.57 13.05
N ASN A 492 27.12 -6.40 14.04
CA ASN A 492 28.02 -6.84 15.08
C ASN A 492 29.19 -7.64 14.51
N ALA A 493 28.89 -8.62 13.66
CA ALA A 493 29.92 -9.43 13.01
C ALA A 493 30.83 -8.58 12.13
N GLY A 494 30.28 -7.68 11.32
CA GLY A 494 31.03 -6.76 10.49
C GLY A 494 31.95 -5.85 11.29
N THR A 495 31.41 -5.20 12.33
CA THR A 495 32.18 -4.32 13.24
C THR A 495 33.29 -5.09 13.95
N LEU A 496 33.01 -6.28 14.46
CA LEU A 496 34.00 -7.13 15.11
C LEU A 496 35.14 -7.49 14.16
N VAL A 497 34.81 -7.95 12.96
CA VAL A 497 35.82 -8.36 11.94
C VAL A 497 36.69 -7.18 11.54
N VAL A 498 36.09 -6.03 11.22
CA VAL A 498 36.83 -4.83 10.78
C VAL A 498 37.72 -4.29 11.89
N CYS A 499 37.21 -4.17 13.12
CA CYS A 499 38.00 -3.68 14.24
C CYS A 499 39.14 -4.64 14.61
N VAL A 500 38.90 -5.96 14.66
CA VAL A 500 39.97 -6.95 14.95
C VAL A 500 41.03 -6.94 13.85
N ALA A 501 40.64 -6.82 12.57
CA ALA A 501 41.57 -6.69 11.47
C ALA A 501 42.44 -5.41 11.59
N ALA A 502 41.84 -4.30 11.96
CA ALA A 502 42.56 -3.03 12.17
C ALA A 502 43.54 -3.11 13.35
N LEU A 503 43.24 -3.87 14.42
CA LEU A 503 44.13 -4.07 15.56
C LEU A 503 45.43 -4.82 15.22
N VAL A 504 45.51 -5.48 14.06
CA VAL A 504 46.74 -6.13 13.61
C VAL A 504 47.88 -5.11 13.45
N LEU A 505 47.59 -3.89 12.95
CA LEU A 505 48.56 -2.84 12.75
C LEU A 505 49.27 -2.39 14.05
N PRO A 506 48.55 -1.95 15.11
CA PRO A 506 49.18 -1.58 16.39
C PRO A 506 49.83 -2.75 17.09
N SER A 507 49.32 -3.99 16.94
CA SER A 507 49.94 -5.19 17.52
C SER A 507 51.32 -5.50 16.96
N MET A 508 51.69 -4.97 15.78
CA MET A 508 53.04 -5.12 15.22
C MET A 508 54.11 -4.39 16.05
N LEU A 509 53.72 -3.37 16.86
CA LEU A 509 54.64 -2.73 17.79
C LEU A 509 55.27 -3.70 18.80
N VAL A 510 54.57 -4.76 19.15
CA VAL A 510 55.11 -5.83 20.00
C VAL A 510 56.39 -6.44 19.45
N THR A 511 56.56 -6.48 18.13
CA THR A 511 57.76 -7.03 17.49
C THR A 511 58.99 -6.17 17.73
N ARG A 512 58.85 -4.86 17.95
CA ARG A 512 59.94 -3.90 18.14
C ARG A 512 60.46 -3.84 19.60
N ILE A 513 59.76 -4.45 20.55
CA ILE A 513 60.16 -4.46 21.95
C ILE A 513 61.26 -5.52 22.15
N ALA A 514 62.47 -5.05 22.43
CA ALA A 514 63.64 -5.92 22.69
C ALA A 514 63.65 -6.35 24.20
N PRO A 515 63.84 -7.66 24.53
CA PRO A 515 63.85 -8.15 25.91
C PRO A 515 64.86 -7.44 26.82
N ALA A 516 66.05 -7.13 26.27
CA ALA A 516 67.13 -6.49 27.02
C ALA A 516 66.83 -5.05 27.47
N ARG A 517 65.92 -4.33 26.77
CA ARG A 517 65.51 -2.96 27.16
C ARG A 517 64.28 -2.95 28.05
N ALA A 518 63.48 -4.00 28.02
CA ALA A 518 62.24 -4.10 28.76
C ALA A 518 62.40 -4.58 30.20
N ILE A 519 63.54 -5.20 30.53
CA ILE A 519 63.85 -5.82 31.85
C ILE A 519 64.85 -4.94 32.64
N ARG A 520 65.11 -3.67 32.24
CA ARG A 520 65.92 -2.78 33.07
C ARG A 520 65.17 -2.44 34.34
N PHE A 521 65.68 -2.89 35.48
CA PHE A 521 65.28 -2.40 36.79
C PHE A 521 65.85 -0.97 36.96
N ASP A 522 64.95 0.03 37.11
CA ASP A 522 65.27 1.30 37.73
C ASP A 522 65.06 1.15 39.22
#